data_b4fecd9e2d867afce118e0c9c56a49cc
#
_entry.id   b4fecd9e2d867afce118e0c9c56a49cc
#
_cell.length_a   1.000
_cell.length_b   1.000
_cell.length_c   1.000
_cell.angle_alpha   90.00
_cell.angle_beta   90.00
_cell.angle_gamma   90.00
#
_symmetry.space_group_name_H-M   'P 1'
#
loop_
_entity.id
_entity.type
_entity.pdbx_description
1 polymer ?
#
loop_
_entity_poly.entity_id
_entity_poly.type
_entity_poly.pdbx_seq_one_letter_code
_entity_poly.pdbx_strand_id
1 'polypeptide(L)'
;MTKQELIQKLNQIEWEDFEVKLASQGVPKSIWETVSAFSNTSGGWIIFGVEEKNKSFNIVGVSNPSKLEQDFLNTLNTDKFNTKIFPKSEIFNFDDKIVLAFYIPISNKKPIYYNSLSNTYIRNGSGDRKATKEEIDTMYRDQSFGTKTSEIIANFSIDDLSMTS
;
A
#
# COMPACT_ATOMS: atom_id res chain seq x y z
N MET A 1 -2.02 -12.64 7.12
CA MET A 1 -1.41 -13.58 6.14
C MET A 1 -0.65 -14.66 6.90
N THR A 2 -0.80 -15.90 6.52
CA THR A 2 -0.03 -17.00 7.09
C THR A 2 1.26 -17.22 6.28
N LYS A 3 2.19 -17.97 6.85
CA LYS A 3 3.44 -18.34 6.18
C LYS A 3 3.16 -19.12 4.89
N GLN A 4 2.17 -20.00 4.92
CA GLN A 4 1.75 -20.78 3.75
C GLN A 4 1.13 -19.90 2.67
N GLU A 5 0.31 -18.94 3.05
CA GLU A 5 -0.26 -17.96 2.13
C GLU A 5 0.84 -17.11 1.47
N LEU A 6 1.85 -16.70 2.24
CA LEU A 6 3.00 -15.98 1.69
C LEU A 6 3.72 -16.82 0.63
N ILE A 7 3.99 -18.08 0.91
CA ILE A 7 4.65 -18.97 -0.05
C ILE A 7 3.81 -19.14 -1.32
N GLN A 8 2.49 -19.28 -1.17
CA GLN A 8 1.58 -19.38 -2.31
C GLN A 8 1.62 -18.11 -3.17
N LYS A 9 1.60 -16.93 -2.52
CA LYS A 9 1.69 -15.64 -3.23
C LYS A 9 3.01 -15.52 -4.00
N LEU A 10 4.11 -15.92 -3.38
CA LEU A 10 5.43 -15.85 -4.02
C LEU A 10 5.53 -16.73 -5.27
N ASN A 11 4.71 -17.78 -5.36
CA ASN A 11 4.69 -18.68 -6.51
C ASN A 11 3.75 -18.23 -7.64
N GLN A 12 3.01 -17.15 -7.45
CA GLN A 12 2.14 -16.61 -8.48
C GLN A 12 2.96 -15.89 -9.57
N ILE A 13 2.47 -15.92 -10.79
CA ILE A 13 3.18 -15.35 -11.94
C ILE A 13 3.09 -13.81 -11.92
N GLU A 14 1.93 -13.27 -11.51
CA GLU A 14 1.71 -11.83 -11.45
C GLU A 14 1.30 -11.42 -10.04
N TRP A 15 1.84 -10.27 -9.59
CA TRP A 15 1.60 -9.74 -8.25
C TRP A 15 0.95 -8.36 -8.34
N GLU A 16 -0.35 -8.32 -8.59
CA GLU A 16 -1.09 -7.04 -8.61
C GLU A 16 -1.10 -6.36 -7.24
N ASP A 17 -1.27 -7.16 -6.20
CA ASP A 17 -1.39 -6.70 -4.81
C ASP A 17 -0.20 -7.14 -3.96
N PHE A 18 0.97 -7.30 -4.57
CA PHE A 18 2.10 -7.92 -3.89
C PHE A 18 3.42 -7.42 -4.49
N GLU A 19 4.34 -7.01 -3.63
CA GLU A 19 5.67 -6.53 -4.04
C GLU A 19 6.72 -7.07 -3.07
N VAL A 20 7.83 -7.57 -3.60
CA VAL A 20 8.94 -8.06 -2.78
C VAL A 20 10.16 -7.18 -2.98
N LYS A 21 10.91 -6.98 -1.89
CA LYS A 21 12.17 -6.24 -1.90
C LYS A 21 13.17 -6.96 -1.03
N LEU A 22 14.41 -7.03 -1.49
CA LEU A 22 15.50 -7.61 -0.73
C LEU A 22 15.81 -6.79 0.53
N ALA A 23 15.83 -5.46 0.38
CA ALA A 23 16.03 -4.50 1.48
C ALA A 23 17.35 -4.72 2.25
N SER A 24 18.40 -5.15 1.56
CA SER A 24 19.71 -5.41 2.17
C SER A 24 20.40 -4.13 2.67
N GLN A 25 20.05 -2.97 2.11
CA GLN A 25 20.61 -1.67 2.47
C GLN A 25 19.58 -0.79 3.20
N GLY A 26 18.58 -1.40 3.83
CA GLY A 26 17.48 -0.70 4.46
C GLY A 26 16.27 -0.56 3.55
N VAL A 27 15.39 0.40 3.85
CA VAL A 27 14.18 0.62 3.05
C VAL A 27 14.57 1.18 1.69
N PRO A 28 14.27 0.48 0.58
CA PRO A 28 14.61 0.99 -0.74
C PRO A 28 13.73 2.19 -1.11
N LYS A 29 14.32 3.17 -1.82
CA LYS A 29 13.60 4.41 -2.18
C LYS A 29 12.42 4.18 -3.10
N SER A 30 12.48 3.16 -3.94
CA SER A 30 11.40 2.82 -4.86
C SER A 30 10.14 2.32 -4.15
N ILE A 31 10.24 1.97 -2.87
CA ILE A 31 9.09 1.45 -2.14
C ILE A 31 7.98 2.49 -1.97
N TRP A 32 8.33 3.77 -1.96
CA TRP A 32 7.35 4.83 -1.80
C TRP A 32 6.41 4.93 -3.00
N GLU A 33 6.92 4.62 -4.20
CA GLU A 33 6.09 4.49 -5.40
C GLU A 33 5.05 3.38 -5.23
N THR A 34 5.47 2.26 -4.69
CA THR A 34 4.59 1.11 -4.44
C THR A 34 3.56 1.43 -3.37
N VAL A 35 3.94 2.12 -2.30
CA VAL A 35 3.00 2.55 -1.25
C VAL A 35 1.92 3.45 -1.86
N SER A 36 2.32 4.44 -2.65
CA SER A 36 1.38 5.32 -3.36
C SER A 36 0.46 4.51 -4.27
N ALA A 37 1.02 3.62 -5.07
CA ALA A 37 0.28 2.81 -6.04
C ALA A 37 -0.75 1.90 -5.36
N PHE A 38 -0.36 1.22 -4.28
CA PHE A 38 -1.28 0.36 -3.52
C PHE A 38 -2.40 1.17 -2.88
N SER A 39 -2.07 2.32 -2.29
CA SER A 39 -3.05 3.19 -1.65
C SER A 39 -4.08 3.73 -2.66
N ASN A 40 -3.67 3.94 -3.90
CA ASN A 40 -4.51 4.49 -4.96
C ASN A 40 -5.27 3.43 -5.78
N THR A 41 -4.89 2.17 -5.69
CA THR A 41 -5.48 1.12 -6.53
C THR A 41 -6.37 0.17 -5.72
N SER A 42 -5.79 -0.82 -5.09
CA SER A 42 -6.58 -1.84 -4.38
C SER A 42 -5.93 -2.35 -3.11
N GLY A 43 -4.93 -1.61 -2.60
CA GLY A 43 -4.14 -2.08 -1.48
C GLY A 43 -3.16 -3.15 -1.90
N GLY A 44 -2.34 -3.62 -0.97
CA GLY A 44 -1.42 -4.70 -1.28
C GLY A 44 -0.39 -4.94 -0.20
N TRP A 45 0.34 -6.03 -0.37
CA TRP A 45 1.38 -6.48 0.55
C TRP A 45 2.76 -6.09 0.04
N ILE A 46 3.56 -5.51 0.93
CA ILE A 46 4.98 -5.24 0.69
C ILE A 46 5.77 -6.19 1.57
N ILE A 47 6.68 -6.95 0.97
CA ILE A 47 7.45 -7.99 1.65
C ILE A 47 8.93 -7.63 1.57
N PHE A 48 9.59 -7.52 2.72
CA PHE A 48 11.02 -7.28 2.82
C PHE A 48 11.76 -8.56 3.22
N GLY A 49 12.88 -8.80 2.59
CA GLY A 49 13.70 -9.97 2.86
C GLY A 49 13.58 -11.09 1.84
N VAL A 50 12.96 -10.79 0.70
CA VAL A 50 12.80 -11.74 -0.40
C VAL A 50 13.45 -11.16 -1.65
N GLU A 51 14.24 -11.97 -2.33
CA GLU A 51 14.86 -11.64 -3.60
C GLU A 51 14.09 -12.29 -4.74
N GLU A 52 13.70 -11.49 -5.73
CA GLU A 52 13.11 -12.00 -6.97
C GLU A 52 14.21 -12.08 -8.04
N LYS A 53 14.36 -13.25 -8.65
CA LYS A 53 15.37 -13.47 -9.67
C LYS A 53 14.86 -14.48 -10.69
N ASN A 54 14.85 -14.09 -11.98
CA ASN A 54 14.43 -14.96 -13.08
C ASN A 54 13.06 -15.63 -12.86
N LYS A 55 12.07 -14.84 -12.41
CA LYS A 55 10.69 -15.30 -12.12
C LYS A 55 10.61 -16.33 -10.99
N SER A 56 11.67 -16.48 -10.22
CA SER A 56 11.67 -17.26 -9.00
C SER A 56 11.96 -16.34 -7.82
N PHE A 57 11.74 -16.82 -6.61
CA PHE A 57 12.04 -16.08 -5.41
C PHE A 57 13.00 -16.84 -4.52
N ASN A 58 13.73 -16.09 -3.71
CA ASN A 58 14.63 -16.65 -2.72
C ASN A 58 14.45 -15.90 -1.41
N ILE A 59 14.23 -16.61 -0.31
CA ILE A 59 14.09 -16.02 1.01
C ILE A 59 15.48 -15.78 1.57
N VAL A 60 15.85 -14.51 1.70
CA VAL A 60 17.15 -14.08 2.20
C VAL A 60 17.06 -13.62 3.66
N GLY A 61 15.94 -12.99 4.01
CA GLY A 61 15.73 -12.41 5.32
C GLY A 61 16.30 -11.00 5.43
N VAL A 62 15.91 -10.30 6.50
CA VAL A 62 16.38 -8.94 6.82
C VAL A 62 17.39 -9.00 7.94
N SER A 63 18.47 -8.22 7.82
CA SER A 63 19.56 -8.24 8.79
C SER A 63 19.18 -7.58 10.11
N ASN A 64 18.35 -6.52 10.06
CA ASN A 64 17.89 -5.80 11.26
C ASN A 64 16.39 -5.52 11.14
N PRO A 65 15.55 -6.50 11.47
CA PRO A 65 14.10 -6.36 11.29
C PRO A 65 13.48 -5.20 12.05
N SER A 66 13.89 -4.99 13.30
CA SER A 66 13.36 -3.92 14.15
C SER A 66 13.63 -2.55 13.56
N LYS A 67 14.85 -2.33 13.08
CA LYS A 67 15.23 -1.06 12.46
C LYS A 67 14.49 -0.83 11.16
N LEU A 68 14.39 -1.84 10.33
CA LEU A 68 13.70 -1.75 9.03
C LEU A 68 12.22 -1.43 9.24
N GLU A 69 11.56 -2.13 10.14
CA GLU A 69 10.16 -1.88 10.49
C GLU A 69 9.96 -0.46 10.98
N GLN A 70 10.82 -0.02 11.92
CA GLN A 70 10.73 1.31 12.50
C GLN A 70 10.95 2.39 11.44
N ASP A 71 11.96 2.25 10.59
CA ASP A 71 12.25 3.22 9.52
C ASP A 71 11.08 3.31 8.53
N PHE A 72 10.52 2.17 8.15
CA PHE A 72 9.39 2.13 7.23
C PHE A 72 8.14 2.81 7.83
N LEU A 73 7.75 2.40 9.03
CA LEU A 73 6.57 2.94 9.70
C LEU A 73 6.72 4.43 10.04
N ASN A 74 7.89 4.85 10.49
CA ASN A 74 8.14 6.25 10.80
C ASN A 74 7.99 7.13 9.57
N THR A 75 8.50 6.69 8.42
CA THR A 75 8.38 7.45 7.18
C THR A 75 6.91 7.61 6.76
N LEU A 76 6.10 6.58 6.95
CA LEU A 76 4.67 6.66 6.63
C LEU A 76 3.89 7.58 7.56
N ASN A 77 4.45 7.90 8.72
CA ASN A 77 3.83 8.78 9.71
C ASN A 77 4.43 10.20 9.73
N THR A 78 5.32 10.50 8.79
CA THR A 78 5.89 11.85 8.60
C THR A 78 5.12 12.58 7.51
N ASP A 79 5.62 13.77 7.15
CA ASP A 79 5.03 14.61 6.09
C ASP A 79 5.43 14.16 4.68
N LYS A 80 6.09 13.02 4.54
CA LYS A 80 6.49 12.52 3.22
C LYS A 80 5.28 12.25 2.34
N PHE A 81 4.24 11.63 2.89
CA PHE A 81 2.97 11.43 2.19
C PHE A 81 1.98 12.51 2.58
N ASN A 82 1.07 12.83 1.67
CA ASN A 82 0.04 13.83 1.89
C ASN A 82 -1.02 13.42 2.92
N THR A 83 -0.99 12.19 3.36
CA THR A 83 -1.79 11.68 4.48
C THR A 83 -0.99 10.60 5.21
N LYS A 84 -1.30 10.40 6.47
CA LYS A 84 -0.66 9.34 7.25
C LYS A 84 -1.22 7.99 6.84
N ILE A 85 -0.35 7.00 6.71
CA ILE A 85 -0.69 5.64 6.30
C ILE A 85 -0.35 4.71 7.46
N PHE A 86 -1.29 3.85 7.81
CA PHE A 86 -1.15 2.90 8.93
C PHE A 86 -1.23 1.47 8.39
N PRO A 87 -0.09 0.90 7.97
CA PRO A 87 -0.08 -0.46 7.46
C PRO A 87 -0.22 -1.47 8.59
N LYS A 88 -0.68 -2.66 8.25
CA LYS A 88 -0.67 -3.80 9.14
C LYS A 88 0.66 -4.52 8.98
N SER A 89 1.36 -4.78 10.09
CA SER A 89 2.67 -5.45 10.08
C SER A 89 2.54 -6.91 10.47
N GLU A 90 3.30 -7.77 9.79
CA GLU A 90 3.44 -9.18 10.14
C GLU A 90 4.91 -9.59 9.99
N ILE A 91 5.35 -10.52 10.84
CA ILE A 91 6.72 -11.02 10.84
C ILE A 91 6.68 -12.52 10.62
N PHE A 92 7.49 -13.00 9.67
CA PHE A 92 7.58 -14.43 9.36
C PHE A 92 9.00 -14.92 9.60
N ASN A 93 9.11 -16.06 10.30
CA ASN A 93 10.38 -16.72 10.54
C ASN A 93 10.52 -17.93 9.60
N PHE A 94 11.59 -17.92 8.80
CA PHE A 94 11.98 -19.03 7.95
C PHE A 94 13.34 -19.54 8.45
N ASP A 95 13.31 -20.44 9.41
CA ASP A 95 14.48 -20.89 10.15
C ASP A 95 15.12 -19.69 10.89
N ASP A 96 16.33 -19.27 10.52
CA ASP A 96 17.01 -18.11 11.10
C ASP A 96 16.81 -16.82 10.27
N LYS A 97 15.97 -16.87 9.25
CA LYS A 97 15.71 -15.74 8.35
C LYS A 97 14.37 -15.10 8.68
N ILE A 98 14.38 -13.78 8.84
CA ILE A 98 13.17 -13.03 9.17
C ILE A 98 12.72 -12.23 7.97
N VAL A 99 11.45 -12.37 7.63
CA VAL A 99 10.78 -11.66 6.55
C VAL A 99 9.72 -10.76 7.18
N LEU A 100 9.70 -9.49 6.76
CA LEU A 100 8.71 -8.51 7.21
C LEU A 100 7.67 -8.30 6.12
N ALA A 101 6.40 -8.31 6.50
CA ALA A 101 5.28 -8.06 5.59
C ALA A 101 4.45 -6.90 6.11
N PHE A 102 4.11 -5.97 5.21
CA PHE A 102 3.27 -4.82 5.51
C PHE A 102 2.11 -4.77 4.53
N TYR A 103 0.89 -4.75 5.05
CA TYR A 103 -0.28 -4.55 4.21
C TYR A 103 -0.61 -3.06 4.14
N ILE A 104 -0.58 -2.51 2.93
CA ILE A 104 -0.94 -1.13 2.66
C ILE A 104 -2.42 -1.11 2.27
N PRO A 105 -3.29 -0.48 3.08
CA PRO A 105 -4.71 -0.45 2.74
C PRO A 105 -4.99 0.52 1.61
N ILE A 106 -6.02 0.22 0.84
CA ILE A 106 -6.54 1.19 -0.13
C ILE A 106 -7.04 2.42 0.63
N SER A 107 -6.76 3.60 0.10
CA SER A 107 -7.21 4.84 0.71
C SER A 107 -8.55 5.29 0.12
N ASN A 108 -9.39 5.87 0.97
CA ASN A 108 -10.61 6.57 0.54
C ASN A 108 -10.36 8.06 0.30
N LYS A 109 -9.12 8.52 0.41
CA LYS A 109 -8.72 9.93 0.25
C LYS A 109 -7.74 10.12 -0.90
N LYS A 110 -8.02 9.47 -2.04
CA LYS A 110 -7.15 9.57 -3.22
C LYS A 110 -7.17 10.97 -3.81
N PRO A 111 -6.07 11.47 -4.40
CA PRO A 111 -4.81 10.74 -4.64
C PRO A 111 -3.89 10.73 -3.42
N ILE A 112 -3.18 9.64 -3.24
CA ILE A 112 -2.13 9.49 -2.23
C ILE A 112 -0.79 9.62 -2.95
N TYR A 113 0.03 10.58 -2.52
CA TYR A 113 1.32 10.86 -3.15
C TYR A 113 2.37 11.19 -2.09
N TYR A 114 3.63 11.12 -2.49
CA TYR A 114 4.74 11.47 -1.59
C TYR A 114 5.55 12.62 -2.19
N ASN A 115 6.03 13.52 -1.36
CA ASN A 115 6.79 14.72 -1.66
C ASN A 115 6.00 15.75 -2.49
N SER A 116 5.46 15.38 -3.63
CA SER A 116 4.67 16.26 -4.49
C SER A 116 3.60 15.48 -5.25
N LEU A 117 2.60 16.19 -5.76
CA LEU A 117 1.47 15.59 -6.49
C LEU A 117 1.94 14.80 -7.74
N SER A 118 3.07 15.18 -8.32
CA SER A 118 3.62 14.45 -9.47
C SER A 118 4.04 13.02 -9.10
N ASN A 119 4.21 12.73 -7.82
CA ASN A 119 4.53 11.39 -7.31
C ASN A 119 3.28 10.65 -6.88
N THR A 120 2.24 10.73 -7.69
CA THR A 120 1.03 9.91 -7.56
C THR A 120 1.19 8.69 -8.46
N TYR A 121 1.17 7.50 -7.86
CA TYR A 121 1.37 6.26 -8.60
C TYR A 121 0.11 5.40 -8.53
N ILE A 122 -0.09 4.57 -9.54
CA ILE A 122 -1.12 3.55 -9.56
C ILE A 122 -0.49 2.21 -9.90
N ARG A 123 -1.12 1.14 -9.44
CA ARG A 123 -0.65 -0.22 -9.70
C ARG A 123 -1.26 -0.70 -11.00
N ASN A 124 -0.42 -1.11 -11.94
CA ASN A 124 -0.84 -1.62 -13.24
C ASN A 124 -0.22 -3.00 -13.43
N GLY A 125 -1.02 -4.04 -13.22
CA GLY A 125 -0.50 -5.41 -13.15
C GLY A 125 0.46 -5.55 -11.97
N SER A 126 1.66 -6.01 -12.20
CA SER A 126 2.70 -6.18 -11.17
C SER A 126 3.67 -4.99 -11.08
N GLY A 127 3.37 -3.89 -11.77
CA GLY A 127 4.24 -2.72 -11.79
C GLY A 127 3.56 -1.45 -11.34
N ASP A 128 4.38 -0.47 -10.94
CA ASP A 128 3.93 0.85 -10.55
C ASP A 128 4.16 1.81 -11.70
N ARG A 129 3.19 2.70 -11.96
CA ARG A 129 3.37 3.78 -12.94
C ARG A 129 2.81 5.08 -12.41
N LYS A 130 3.33 6.18 -12.88
CA LYS A 130 2.79 7.49 -12.52
C LYS A 130 1.38 7.65 -13.08
N ALA A 131 0.49 8.18 -12.25
CA ALA A 131 -0.85 8.53 -12.67
C ALA A 131 -0.80 9.69 -13.67
N THR A 132 -1.67 9.63 -14.66
CA THR A 132 -1.84 10.75 -15.60
C THR A 132 -2.60 11.89 -14.94
N LYS A 133 -2.53 13.09 -15.56
CA LYS A 133 -3.29 14.23 -15.06
C LYS A 133 -4.78 13.93 -15.01
N GLU A 134 -5.31 13.27 -16.03
CA GLU A 134 -6.73 12.90 -16.09
C GLU A 134 -7.10 11.93 -14.97
N GLU A 135 -6.22 10.99 -14.65
CA GLU A 135 -6.46 10.05 -13.57
C GLU A 135 -6.47 10.76 -12.21
N ILE A 136 -5.55 11.72 -12.01
CA ILE A 136 -5.51 12.52 -10.79
C ILE A 136 -6.77 13.38 -10.67
N ASP A 137 -7.19 14.01 -11.76
CA ASP A 137 -8.42 14.81 -11.78
C ASP A 137 -9.64 13.95 -11.46
N THR A 138 -9.68 12.73 -11.95
CA THR A 138 -10.76 11.78 -11.64
C THR A 138 -10.76 11.41 -10.17
N MET A 139 -9.60 11.17 -9.57
CA MET A 139 -9.49 10.89 -8.15
C MET A 139 -10.04 12.03 -7.30
N TYR A 140 -9.72 13.27 -7.64
CA TYR A 140 -10.26 14.44 -6.94
C TYR A 140 -11.76 14.58 -7.11
N ARG A 141 -12.29 14.35 -8.30
CA ARG A 141 -13.74 14.38 -8.54
C ARG A 141 -14.47 13.32 -7.73
N ASP A 142 -13.98 12.11 -7.72
CA ASP A 142 -14.57 11.01 -6.97
C ASP A 142 -14.54 11.28 -5.48
N GLN A 143 -13.46 11.87 -4.97
CA GLN A 143 -13.34 12.26 -3.58
C GLN A 143 -14.37 13.33 -3.22
N SER A 144 -14.50 14.36 -4.05
CA SER A 144 -15.46 15.45 -3.85
C SER A 144 -16.89 14.94 -3.91
N PHE A 145 -17.21 14.11 -4.89
CA PHE A 145 -18.52 13.50 -5.05
C PHE A 145 -18.88 12.62 -3.85
N GLY A 146 -17.95 11.77 -3.43
CA GLY A 146 -18.13 10.89 -2.28
C GLY A 146 -18.41 11.68 -1.00
N THR A 147 -17.68 12.78 -0.78
CA THR A 147 -17.86 13.65 0.37
C THR A 147 -19.25 14.29 0.34
N LYS A 148 -19.67 14.82 -0.80
CA LYS A 148 -21.01 15.42 -0.94
C LYS A 148 -22.11 14.41 -0.71
N THR A 149 -21.97 13.21 -1.25
CA THR A 149 -22.95 12.13 -1.06
C THR A 149 -23.05 11.75 0.41
N SER A 150 -21.92 11.65 1.10
CA SER A 150 -21.89 11.32 2.52
C SER A 150 -22.57 12.41 3.35
N GLU A 151 -22.34 13.69 3.05
CA GLU A 151 -22.98 14.82 3.73
C GLU A 151 -24.49 14.80 3.50
N ILE A 152 -24.94 14.55 2.28
CA ILE A 152 -26.37 14.47 1.96
C ILE A 152 -27.00 13.31 2.73
N ILE A 153 -26.40 12.15 2.75
CA ILE A 153 -26.90 11.00 3.49
C ILE A 153 -26.99 11.31 4.99
N ALA A 154 -25.96 11.94 5.55
CA ALA A 154 -25.95 12.31 6.96
C ALA A 154 -27.06 13.31 7.29
N ASN A 155 -27.31 14.28 6.41
CA ASN A 155 -28.36 15.27 6.60
C ASN A 155 -29.76 14.67 6.46
N PHE A 156 -29.93 13.72 5.56
CA PHE A 156 -31.22 13.07 5.32
C PHE A 156 -31.55 11.97 6.33
N SER A 157 -30.56 11.43 7.02
CA SER A 157 -30.75 10.24 7.87
C SER A 157 -31.82 10.46 8.96
N ILE A 158 -31.92 11.64 9.52
CA ILE A 158 -32.90 11.96 10.56
C ILE A 158 -34.30 12.08 9.96
N ASP A 159 -34.42 12.82 8.88
CA ASP A 159 -35.72 13.06 8.22
C ASP A 159 -36.23 11.80 7.54
N ASP A 160 -35.38 11.06 6.87
CA ASP A 160 -35.73 9.81 6.19
C ASP A 160 -36.23 8.76 7.19
N LEU A 161 -35.56 8.66 8.34
CA LEU A 161 -35.97 7.71 9.37
C LEU A 161 -37.32 8.07 9.95
N SER A 162 -37.63 9.37 10.10
CA SER A 162 -38.94 9.81 10.56
C SER A 162 -40.01 9.64 9.49
N MET A 163 -39.68 9.68 8.22
CA MET A 163 -40.62 9.53 7.11
C MET A 163 -40.91 8.09 6.75
N THR A 164 -39.92 7.24 6.88
CA THR A 164 -40.01 5.82 6.45
C THR A 164 -40.40 4.88 7.55
N SER A 165 -40.35 5.34 8.75
CA SER A 165 -40.83 4.58 9.90
C SER A 165 -42.32 4.91 10.20
#